data_ab1a880424d21a154b58a948d1d16b32
#
_entry.id   ab1a880424d21a154b58a948d1d16b32
#
_cell.length_a   1.000
_cell.length_b   1.000
_cell.length_c   1.000
_cell.angle_alpha   90.00
_cell.angle_beta   90.00
_cell.angle_gamma   90.00
#
_symmetry.space_group_name_H-M   'P 1'
#
loop_
_entity.id
_entity.type
_entity.pdbx_description
1 polymer ?
#
loop_
_entity_poly.entity_id
_entity_poly.type
_entity_poly.pdbx_seq_one_letter_code
_entity_poly.pdbx_strand_id
1 'polypeptide(L)'
;MNTIYNQLKESPFMEKKIILLMLTALFSMFANAQQISYIKADGAWYQVYDEAGKKVTTLSKSSIGEVVGWGSDFFVAVDGAWVKTYDINGKKICTLSKQTVGEVIGVAGNTFTSRQSAWIYIWNKEGKKLQTRSA
;
A
#
# COMPACT_ATOMS: atom_id res chain seq x y z
N MET A 1 -31.79 27.48 39.56
CA MET A 1 -32.24 27.63 38.17
C MET A 1 -31.14 28.12 37.23
N ASN A 2 -30.52 29.22 37.51
CA ASN A 2 -29.46 29.76 36.69
C ASN A 2 -28.22 28.85 36.61
N THR A 3 -27.90 28.16 37.68
CA THR A 3 -26.75 27.25 37.72
C THR A 3 -26.94 26.07 36.76
N ILE A 4 -28.14 25.52 36.70
CA ILE A 4 -28.48 24.42 35.80
C ILE A 4 -28.43 24.90 34.34
N TYR A 5 -28.94 26.09 34.11
CA TYR A 5 -28.91 26.70 32.79
C TYR A 5 -27.48 26.91 32.29
N ASN A 6 -26.60 27.37 33.17
CA ASN A 6 -25.20 27.58 32.83
C ASN A 6 -24.48 26.25 32.51
N GLN A 7 -24.79 25.20 33.23
CA GLN A 7 -24.24 23.88 32.96
C GLN A 7 -24.69 23.35 31.61
N LEU A 8 -25.99 23.52 31.27
CA LEU A 8 -26.49 23.13 29.96
C LEU A 8 -25.89 23.96 28.84
N LYS A 9 -25.57 25.21 29.11
CA LYS A 9 -24.91 26.07 28.14
C LYS A 9 -23.47 25.63 27.84
N GLU A 10 -22.77 25.14 28.84
CA GLU A 10 -21.41 24.63 28.66
C GLU A 10 -21.37 23.27 27.97
N SER A 11 -22.35 22.44 28.25
CA SER A 11 -22.42 21.08 27.72
C SER A 11 -22.39 21.03 26.18
N PRO A 12 -23.16 21.79 25.42
CA PRO A 12 -23.09 21.81 23.96
C PRO A 12 -21.72 22.24 23.43
N PHE A 13 -21.07 23.15 24.16
CA PHE A 13 -19.73 23.60 23.77
C PHE A 13 -18.69 22.51 23.94
N MET A 14 -18.77 21.74 25.02
CA MET A 14 -17.90 20.58 25.23
C MET A 14 -18.12 19.48 24.19
N GLU A 15 -19.37 19.24 23.82
CA GLU A 15 -19.72 18.29 22.79
C GLU A 15 -19.09 18.66 21.43
N LYS A 16 -19.09 19.94 21.09
CA LYS A 16 -18.45 20.42 19.87
C LYS A 16 -16.94 20.15 19.85
N LYS A 17 -16.27 20.31 20.98
CA LYS A 17 -14.85 20.01 21.11
C LYS A 17 -14.58 18.53 20.96
N ILE A 18 -15.41 17.68 21.53
CA ILE A 18 -15.29 16.22 21.43
C ILE A 18 -15.49 15.78 19.98
N ILE A 19 -16.48 16.31 19.28
CA ILE A 19 -16.74 16.01 17.87
C ILE A 19 -15.55 16.42 17.01
N LEU A 20 -14.97 17.56 17.25
CA LEU A 20 -13.79 18.03 16.51
C LEU A 20 -12.59 17.11 16.72
N LEU A 21 -12.36 16.64 17.94
CA LEU A 21 -11.29 15.69 18.24
C LEU A 21 -11.51 14.35 17.55
N MET A 22 -12.74 13.86 17.49
CA MET A 22 -13.09 12.62 16.80
C MET A 22 -12.88 12.74 15.29
N LEU A 23 -13.25 13.87 14.70
CA LEU A 23 -12.99 14.14 13.28
C LEU A 23 -11.52 14.18 12.97
N THR A 24 -10.71 14.79 13.83
CA THR A 24 -9.26 14.83 13.67
C THR A 24 -8.65 13.42 13.74
N ALA A 25 -9.11 12.59 14.65
CA ALA A 25 -8.66 11.21 14.77
C ALA A 25 -9.02 10.38 13.53
N LEU A 26 -10.24 10.52 13.00
CA LEU A 26 -10.66 9.88 11.77
C LEU A 26 -9.80 10.33 10.57
N PHE A 27 -9.51 11.61 10.48
CA PHE A 27 -8.67 12.15 9.43
C PHE A 27 -7.24 11.58 9.50
N SER A 28 -6.72 11.40 10.70
CA SER A 28 -5.41 10.78 10.91
C SER A 28 -5.39 9.32 10.47
N MET A 29 -6.47 8.58 10.68
CA MET A 29 -6.59 7.19 10.22
C MET A 29 -6.60 7.12 8.69
N PHE A 30 -7.30 8.03 8.01
CA PHE A 30 -7.27 8.10 6.54
C PHE A 30 -5.91 8.54 6.01
N ALA A 31 -5.21 9.43 6.71
CA ALA A 31 -3.88 9.84 6.34
C ALA A 31 -2.84 8.70 6.42
N ASN A 32 -3.09 7.70 7.29
CA ASN A 32 -2.24 6.53 7.40
C ASN A 32 -2.50 5.49 6.31
N ALA A 33 -3.63 5.58 5.60
CA ALA A 33 -3.94 4.73 4.46
C ALA A 33 -3.34 5.30 3.18
N GLN A 34 -2.01 5.44 3.15
CA GLN A 34 -1.29 5.94 2.00
C GLN A 34 -1.38 4.99 0.82
N GLN A 35 -1.51 5.56 -0.37
CA GLN A 35 -1.51 4.83 -1.62
C GLN A 35 -0.35 5.29 -2.50
N ILE A 36 0.19 4.37 -3.27
CA ILE A 36 1.27 4.65 -4.20
C ILE A 36 0.69 5.35 -5.43
N SER A 37 1.22 6.53 -5.73
CA SER A 37 0.93 7.20 -6.99
C SER A 37 1.80 6.65 -8.11
N TYR A 38 3.12 6.64 -7.89
CA TYR A 38 4.06 6.04 -8.83
C TYR A 38 5.41 5.78 -8.16
N ILE A 39 6.22 4.96 -8.83
CA ILE A 39 7.58 4.65 -8.41
C ILE A 39 8.51 5.12 -9.53
N LYS A 40 9.40 6.06 -9.20
CA LYS A 40 10.34 6.64 -10.14
C LYS A 40 11.67 5.90 -10.05
N ALA A 41 12.18 5.46 -11.19
CA ALA A 41 13.54 4.95 -11.29
C ALA A 41 14.49 6.13 -11.52
N ASP A 42 15.49 6.28 -10.67
CA ASP A 42 16.45 7.36 -10.72
C ASP A 42 17.86 6.78 -10.44
N GLY A 43 18.61 6.48 -11.52
CA GLY A 43 19.92 5.87 -11.41
C GLY A 43 19.85 4.53 -10.67
N ALA A 44 20.59 4.42 -9.56
CA ALA A 44 20.64 3.23 -8.72
C ALA A 44 19.48 3.10 -7.74
N TRP A 45 18.53 4.02 -7.80
CA TRP A 45 17.48 4.17 -6.79
C TRP A 45 16.08 4.08 -7.38
N TYR A 46 15.14 3.61 -6.56
CA TYR A 46 13.70 3.81 -6.76
C TYR A 46 13.19 4.78 -5.71
N GLN A 47 12.34 5.71 -6.15
CA GLN A 47 11.67 6.68 -5.29
C GLN A 47 10.18 6.41 -5.34
N VAL A 48 9.59 6.14 -4.18
CA VAL A 48 8.16 5.83 -4.05
C VAL A 48 7.43 7.10 -3.65
N TYR A 49 6.40 7.46 -4.44
CA TYR A 49 5.57 8.65 -4.21
C TYR A 49 4.15 8.24 -3.87
N ASP A 50 3.53 8.95 -2.94
CA ASP A 50 2.14 8.78 -2.60
C ASP A 50 1.22 9.63 -3.49
N GLU A 51 -0.08 9.53 -3.29
CA GLU A 51 -1.08 10.27 -4.08
C GLU A 51 -1.04 11.79 -3.82
N ALA A 52 -0.49 12.22 -2.69
CA ALA A 52 -0.25 13.63 -2.41
C ALA A 52 0.99 14.18 -3.11
N GLY A 53 1.71 13.34 -3.86
CA GLY A 53 2.95 13.71 -4.53
C GLY A 53 4.17 13.75 -3.62
N LYS A 54 4.05 13.26 -2.40
CA LYS A 54 5.12 13.21 -1.43
C LYS A 54 5.98 11.97 -1.64
N LYS A 55 7.30 12.14 -1.60
CA LYS A 55 8.22 11.01 -1.60
C LYS A 55 8.17 10.31 -0.25
N VAL A 56 7.75 9.04 -0.24
CA VAL A 56 7.58 8.25 0.97
C VAL A 56 8.88 7.56 1.35
N THR A 57 9.57 6.98 0.37
CA THR A 57 10.82 6.27 0.61
C THR A 57 11.68 6.21 -0.63
N THR A 58 12.97 5.97 -0.41
CA THR A 58 13.96 5.74 -1.46
C THR A 58 14.61 4.38 -1.20
N LEU A 59 14.67 3.55 -2.23
CA LEU A 59 15.16 2.18 -2.13
C LEU A 59 16.26 1.94 -3.14
N SER A 60 17.24 1.13 -2.77
CA SER A 60 18.30 0.72 -3.67
C SER A 60 17.83 -0.38 -4.62
N LYS A 61 18.04 -0.20 -5.92
CA LYS A 61 17.74 -1.23 -6.92
C LYS A 61 18.50 -2.52 -6.67
N SER A 62 19.73 -2.41 -6.18
CA SER A 62 20.55 -3.59 -5.87
C SER A 62 19.98 -4.42 -4.71
N SER A 63 19.26 -3.78 -3.79
CA SER A 63 18.67 -4.46 -2.64
C SER A 63 17.34 -5.11 -2.96
N ILE A 64 16.48 -4.45 -3.74
CA ILE A 64 15.12 -4.93 -3.97
C ILE A 64 14.93 -5.64 -5.30
N GLY A 65 15.82 -5.42 -6.27
CA GLY A 65 15.67 -5.94 -7.62
C GLY A 65 14.93 -4.97 -8.53
N GLU A 66 14.32 -5.49 -9.59
CA GLU A 66 13.61 -4.69 -10.57
C GLU A 66 12.14 -4.57 -10.20
N VAL A 67 11.65 -3.35 -10.01
CA VAL A 67 10.22 -3.10 -9.80
C VAL A 67 9.50 -3.33 -11.11
N VAL A 68 8.54 -4.26 -11.11
CA VAL A 68 7.76 -4.65 -12.29
C VAL A 68 6.35 -4.08 -12.30
N GLY A 69 5.92 -3.50 -11.19
CA GLY A 69 4.62 -2.83 -11.09
C GLY A 69 4.26 -2.51 -9.65
N TRP A 70 3.20 -1.74 -9.49
CA TRP A 70 2.67 -1.39 -8.17
C TRP A 70 1.15 -1.37 -8.17
N GLY A 71 0.60 -1.72 -7.01
CA GLY A 71 -0.83 -1.64 -6.72
C GLY A 71 -1.15 -0.41 -5.89
N SER A 72 -2.18 -0.51 -5.05
CA SER A 72 -2.63 0.61 -4.24
C SER A 72 -1.62 0.96 -3.14
N ASP A 73 -1.16 -0.03 -2.39
CA ASP A 73 -0.28 0.19 -1.22
C ASP A 73 0.92 -0.76 -1.18
N PHE A 74 1.20 -1.42 -2.29
CA PHE A 74 2.32 -2.35 -2.39
C PHE A 74 2.92 -2.31 -3.79
N PHE A 75 4.13 -2.84 -3.92
CA PHE A 75 4.75 -3.02 -5.23
C PHE A 75 5.44 -4.38 -5.30
N VAL A 76 5.69 -4.81 -6.53
CA VAL A 76 6.31 -6.10 -6.83
C VAL A 76 7.64 -5.86 -7.48
N ALA A 77 8.67 -6.55 -7.00
CA ALA A 77 10.01 -6.53 -7.58
C ALA A 77 10.47 -7.95 -7.88
N VAL A 78 11.22 -8.10 -8.95
CA VAL A 78 11.86 -9.36 -9.33
C VAL A 78 13.35 -9.24 -9.09
N ASP A 79 13.87 -10.13 -8.27
CA ASP A 79 15.29 -10.18 -7.91
C ASP A 79 15.83 -11.58 -8.22
N GLY A 80 16.39 -11.74 -9.40
CA GLY A 80 16.88 -13.04 -9.89
C GLY A 80 15.77 -14.09 -9.90
N ALA A 81 15.91 -15.12 -9.07
CA ALA A 81 14.97 -16.22 -8.96
C ALA A 81 13.79 -15.94 -8.03
N TRP A 82 13.66 -14.70 -7.51
CA TRP A 82 12.68 -14.35 -6.49
C TRP A 82 11.73 -13.26 -6.95
N VAL A 83 10.47 -13.41 -6.60
CA VAL A 83 9.45 -12.39 -6.71
C VAL A 83 9.13 -11.92 -5.31
N LYS A 84 9.28 -10.61 -5.09
CA LYS A 84 9.14 -10.01 -3.76
C LYS A 84 8.07 -8.93 -3.79
N THR A 85 7.28 -8.87 -2.74
CA THR A 85 6.33 -7.77 -2.54
C THR A 85 6.78 -6.90 -1.37
N TYR A 86 6.54 -5.60 -1.52
CA TYR A 86 6.92 -4.58 -0.53
C TYR A 86 5.76 -3.65 -0.29
N ASP A 87 5.63 -3.14 0.93
CA ASP A 87 4.67 -2.08 1.22
C ASP A 87 5.17 -0.72 0.73
N ILE A 88 4.36 0.32 0.88
CA ILE A 88 4.69 1.66 0.40
C ILE A 88 5.97 2.22 1.07
N ASN A 89 6.29 1.78 2.27
CA ASN A 89 7.49 2.20 2.99
C ASN A 89 8.74 1.39 2.59
N GLY A 90 8.60 0.44 1.69
CA GLY A 90 9.69 -0.42 1.26
C GLY A 90 9.99 -1.58 2.18
N LYS A 91 9.06 -1.90 3.08
CA LYS A 91 9.17 -3.08 3.93
C LYS A 91 8.69 -4.30 3.17
N LYS A 92 9.49 -5.36 3.16
CA LYS A 92 9.14 -6.59 2.45
C LYS A 92 7.94 -7.28 3.11
N ILE A 93 6.96 -7.63 2.28
CA ILE A 93 5.76 -8.36 2.71
C ILE A 93 5.98 -9.86 2.54
N CYS A 94 6.37 -10.30 1.34
CA CYS A 94 6.63 -11.71 1.08
C CYS A 94 7.72 -11.92 0.01
N THR A 95 8.22 -13.14 -0.04
CA THR A 95 9.16 -13.60 -1.06
C THR A 95 8.64 -14.92 -1.62
N LEU A 96 8.52 -14.98 -2.95
CA LEU A 96 8.08 -16.18 -3.66
C LEU A 96 9.14 -16.58 -4.68
N SER A 97 9.20 -17.88 -4.97
CA SER A 97 10.04 -18.38 -6.06
C SER A 97 9.45 -17.97 -7.40
N LYS A 98 10.26 -17.39 -8.28
CA LYS A 98 9.86 -17.09 -9.64
C LYS A 98 9.44 -18.36 -10.40
N GLN A 99 10.01 -19.48 -10.06
CA GLN A 99 9.66 -20.77 -10.64
C GLN A 99 8.21 -21.16 -10.32
N THR A 100 7.73 -20.80 -9.14
CA THR A 100 6.33 -21.04 -8.72
C THR A 100 5.38 -20.00 -9.28
N VAL A 101 5.78 -18.74 -9.27
CA VAL A 101 4.93 -17.61 -9.71
C VAL A 101 4.86 -17.54 -11.22
N GLY A 102 5.97 -17.72 -11.90
CA GLY A 102 6.10 -17.43 -13.32
C GLY A 102 6.43 -15.98 -13.56
N GLU A 103 6.06 -15.46 -14.73
CA GLU A 103 6.32 -14.08 -15.11
C GLU A 103 5.20 -13.17 -14.61
N VAL A 104 5.56 -12.10 -13.87
CA VAL A 104 4.60 -11.10 -13.45
C VAL A 104 4.19 -10.26 -14.64
N ILE A 105 2.91 -10.24 -14.97
CA ILE A 105 2.38 -9.53 -16.14
C ILE A 105 1.55 -8.30 -15.77
N GLY A 106 1.20 -8.12 -14.52
CA GLY A 106 0.45 -6.94 -14.09
C GLY A 106 0.32 -6.86 -12.59
N VAL A 107 0.21 -5.63 -12.08
CA VAL A 107 -0.03 -5.34 -10.67
C VAL A 107 -1.10 -4.27 -10.60
N ALA A 108 -2.13 -4.47 -9.79
CA ALA A 108 -3.20 -3.49 -9.62
C ALA A 108 -3.96 -3.74 -8.31
N GLY A 109 -4.43 -2.67 -7.68
CA GLY A 109 -5.20 -2.78 -6.44
C GLY A 109 -4.43 -3.52 -5.36
N ASN A 110 -4.95 -4.64 -4.90
CA ASN A 110 -4.36 -5.47 -3.85
C ASN A 110 -3.78 -6.79 -4.38
N THR A 111 -3.67 -6.94 -5.71
CA THR A 111 -3.27 -8.18 -6.35
C THR A 111 -2.20 -7.97 -7.40
N PHE A 112 -1.49 -9.03 -7.72
CA PHE A 112 -0.67 -9.09 -8.92
C PHE A 112 -0.99 -10.37 -9.70
N THR A 113 -0.77 -10.30 -10.99
CA THR A 113 -1.08 -11.36 -11.93
C THR A 113 0.21 -11.87 -12.54
N SER A 114 0.35 -13.19 -12.63
CA SER A 114 1.47 -13.83 -13.26
C SER A 114 1.03 -14.85 -14.29
N ARG A 115 1.93 -15.16 -15.21
CA ARG A 115 1.71 -16.18 -16.23
C ARG A 115 2.81 -17.23 -16.14
N GLN A 116 2.38 -18.47 -16.10
CA GLN A 116 3.28 -19.61 -16.17
C GLN A 116 2.74 -20.60 -17.21
N SER A 117 3.41 -20.65 -18.37
CA SER A 117 3.00 -21.50 -19.48
C SER A 117 1.53 -21.22 -19.91
N ALA A 118 0.65 -22.18 -19.80
CA ALA A 118 -0.77 -22.05 -20.16
C ALA A 118 -1.65 -21.51 -19.04
N TRP A 119 -1.07 -21.07 -17.94
CA TRP A 119 -1.83 -20.69 -16.76
C TRP A 119 -1.59 -19.24 -16.38
N ILE A 120 -2.65 -18.58 -15.91
CA ILE A 120 -2.62 -17.26 -15.31
C ILE A 120 -3.01 -17.40 -13.84
N TYR A 121 -2.18 -16.85 -12.96
CA TYR A 121 -2.39 -16.85 -11.53
C TYR A 121 -2.62 -15.43 -11.02
N ILE A 122 -3.57 -15.28 -10.10
CA ILE A 122 -3.81 -14.04 -9.39
C ILE A 122 -3.41 -14.25 -7.93
N TRP A 123 -2.54 -13.36 -7.44
CA TRP A 123 -1.95 -13.43 -6.10
C TRP A 123 -2.32 -12.19 -5.32
N ASN A 124 -2.49 -12.32 -4.00
CA ASN A 124 -2.53 -11.15 -3.15
C ASN A 124 -1.11 -10.69 -2.79
N LYS A 125 -1.01 -9.53 -2.16
CA LYS A 125 0.30 -8.97 -1.78
C LYS A 125 1.05 -9.81 -0.74
N GLU A 126 0.36 -10.64 0.02
CA GLU A 126 0.95 -11.57 0.99
C GLU A 126 1.48 -12.84 0.34
N GLY A 127 1.30 -13.00 -0.96
CA GLY A 127 1.81 -14.15 -1.70
C GLY A 127 0.89 -15.36 -1.72
N LYS A 128 -0.38 -15.16 -1.42
CA LYS A 128 -1.38 -16.21 -1.53
C LYS A 128 -2.00 -16.22 -2.92
N LYS A 129 -2.03 -17.38 -3.56
CA LYS A 129 -2.71 -17.53 -4.84
C LYS A 129 -4.21 -17.56 -4.63
N LEU A 130 -4.90 -16.59 -5.22
CA LEU A 130 -6.34 -16.41 -5.09
C LEU A 130 -7.11 -17.13 -6.21
N GLN A 131 -6.53 -17.19 -7.40
CA GLN A 131 -7.24 -17.68 -8.58
C GLN A 131 -6.25 -18.24 -9.59
N THR A 132 -6.71 -19.27 -10.31
CA THR A 132 -5.99 -19.86 -11.44
C THR A 132 -6.94 -19.88 -12.63
N ARG A 133 -6.44 -19.44 -13.79
CA ARG A 133 -7.17 -19.44 -15.05
C ARG A 133 -6.30 -20.02 -16.14
N SER A 134 -6.92 -20.56 -17.19
CA SER A 134 -6.18 -20.87 -18.40
C SER A 134 -5.86 -19.58 -19.15
N ALA A 135 -4.70 -19.54 -19.73
CA ALA A 135 -4.25 -18.39 -20.50
C ALA A 135 -4.95 -18.30 -21.88
#